data_efa53c76a4af99c49263b7b75b9e1a61
#
_entry.id   efa53c76a4af99c49263b7b75b9e1a61
#
_cell.length_a   1.000
_cell.length_b   1.000
_cell.length_c   1.000
_cell.angle_alpha   90.00
_cell.angle_beta   90.00
_cell.angle_gamma   90.00
#
_symmetry.space_group_name_H-M   'P 1'
#
loop_
_entity.id
_entity.type
_entity.pdbx_description
1 polymer ?
#
loop_
_entity_poly.entity_id
_entity_poly.type
_entity_poly.pdbx_seq_one_letter_code
_entity_poly.pdbx_strand_id
1 'polypeptide(L)'
;MMIAVAPLLILSGFKIVPGTKKPASSKTVYIDTNVTGFFNRTQGWIASDGALTVPLTDGSSLWLMGDSHFNDYNAATNDIPCLFQVRNCVLLQPRNDWNWMHTTTFIGSGPGIKSYFKLDPSDTYFSWPGAGVQIKDTIYVLCSNLKKHDNTTFGFGSAGVDKWAKIKYPEMKVASYSPLQDFAGVNYGVAMIKDEKAGFVYVYGCKLAITSGKIYVARFPISNPNEKWTFWDGKAWTPDAKGAATIGTAPSNSISICKIKNKYLLFTSEFSVGCDQGKRIYEATASSLVGPFSAHKVIYTIPDNKNGHSPFFYGVFAHPEFVNSKNELLVTYDINGYDKCAVDCVNGRSDPNIYRPRGIRVPLKLLDPSL
;
A
#
# COMPACT_ATOMS: atom_id res chain seq x y z
N MET A 1 -1.51 -64.46 -54.20
CA MET A 1 -2.57 -63.46 -54.04
C MET A 1 -2.10 -62.49 -52.96
N MET A 2 -1.42 -61.46 -53.39
CA MET A 2 -0.85 -60.41 -52.48
C MET A 2 -1.85 -59.29 -52.34
N ILE A 3 -2.26 -59.00 -51.13
CA ILE A 3 -3.12 -57.86 -50.79
C ILE A 3 -2.24 -56.69 -50.32
N ALA A 4 -2.19 -55.63 -51.12
CA ALA A 4 -1.47 -54.43 -50.80
C ALA A 4 -2.35 -53.57 -49.83
N VAL A 5 -1.81 -53.19 -48.66
CA VAL A 5 -2.38 -52.28 -47.72
C VAL A 5 -1.75 -50.92 -47.96
N ALA A 6 -2.57 -49.91 -48.35
CA ALA A 6 -2.13 -48.52 -48.47
C ALA A 6 -2.23 -47.81 -47.12
N PRO A 7 -1.26 -46.94 -46.73
CA PRO A 7 -1.34 -46.18 -45.50
C PRO A 7 -2.23 -44.95 -45.67
N LEU A 8 -3.19 -44.80 -44.78
CA LEU A 8 -4.07 -43.65 -44.66
C LEU A 8 -3.31 -42.51 -43.92
N LEU A 9 -2.93 -41.47 -44.65
CA LEU A 9 -2.34 -40.24 -44.10
C LEU A 9 -3.48 -39.42 -43.46
N ILE A 10 -3.50 -39.38 -42.12
CA ILE A 10 -4.34 -38.47 -41.38
C ILE A 10 -3.66 -37.11 -41.33
N LEU A 11 -4.11 -36.17 -42.14
CA LEU A 11 -3.75 -34.76 -42.05
C LEU A 11 -4.50 -34.14 -40.85
N SER A 12 -3.83 -34.02 -39.69
CA SER A 12 -4.33 -33.24 -38.54
C SER A 12 -4.20 -31.76 -38.86
N GLY A 13 -5.30 -31.15 -39.29
CA GLY A 13 -5.37 -29.71 -39.49
C GLY A 13 -5.24 -28.97 -38.13
N PHE A 14 -4.10 -28.32 -37.90
CA PHE A 14 -3.95 -27.34 -36.83
C PHE A 14 -4.88 -26.20 -37.10
N LYS A 15 -6.01 -26.09 -36.33
CA LYS A 15 -6.80 -24.86 -36.25
C LYS A 15 -5.95 -23.82 -35.54
N ILE A 16 -5.47 -22.82 -36.26
CA ILE A 16 -4.90 -21.60 -35.72
C ILE A 16 -6.05 -20.90 -34.97
N VAL A 17 -6.04 -20.96 -33.64
CA VAL A 17 -6.94 -20.16 -32.80
C VAL A 17 -6.51 -18.70 -32.99
N PRO A 18 -7.39 -17.78 -33.45
CA PRO A 18 -7.03 -16.37 -33.56
C PRO A 18 -6.58 -15.87 -32.20
N GLY A 19 -5.37 -15.33 -32.12
CA GLY A 19 -4.85 -14.74 -30.89
C GLY A 19 -5.81 -13.67 -30.39
N THR A 20 -6.32 -13.82 -29.19
CA THR A 20 -7.17 -12.82 -28.53
C THR A 20 -6.41 -11.49 -28.47
N LYS A 21 -6.86 -10.48 -29.19
CA LYS A 21 -6.27 -9.14 -29.11
C LYS A 21 -6.32 -8.67 -27.66
N LYS A 22 -5.17 -8.27 -27.13
CA LYS A 22 -5.08 -7.68 -25.79
C LYS A 22 -6.05 -6.47 -25.72
N PRO A 23 -6.88 -6.37 -24.66
CA PRO A 23 -7.80 -5.24 -24.52
C PRO A 23 -7.05 -3.92 -24.55
N ALA A 24 -7.60 -2.92 -25.22
CA ALA A 24 -6.99 -1.58 -25.28
C ALA A 24 -7.01 -0.93 -23.89
N SER A 25 -5.91 -0.28 -23.50
CA SER A 25 -5.83 0.55 -22.30
C SER A 25 -6.75 1.76 -22.40
N SER A 26 -7.31 2.22 -21.27
CA SER A 26 -8.00 3.50 -21.19
C SER A 26 -7.06 4.65 -21.55
N LYS A 27 -7.62 5.77 -22.01
CA LYS A 27 -6.87 7.01 -22.23
C LYS A 27 -6.86 7.93 -21.01
N THR A 28 -7.67 7.61 -19.99
CA THR A 28 -7.86 8.41 -18.78
C THR A 28 -7.80 7.54 -17.54
N VAL A 29 -7.48 8.15 -16.40
CA VAL A 29 -7.60 7.52 -15.09
C VAL A 29 -9.08 7.39 -14.71
N TYR A 30 -9.46 6.26 -14.10
CA TYR A 30 -10.83 5.99 -13.71
C TYR A 30 -10.92 5.18 -12.41
N ILE A 31 -12.05 5.25 -11.71
CA ILE A 31 -12.32 4.44 -10.51
C ILE A 31 -12.50 2.97 -10.91
N ASP A 32 -11.78 2.08 -10.22
CA ASP A 32 -11.95 0.63 -10.39
C ASP A 32 -13.07 0.13 -9.48
N THR A 33 -14.20 -0.21 -10.09
CA THR A 33 -15.37 -0.71 -9.34
C THR A 33 -15.16 -2.08 -8.69
N ASN A 34 -14.27 -2.93 -9.24
CA ASN A 34 -13.91 -4.21 -8.62
C ASN A 34 -13.16 -3.99 -7.30
N VAL A 35 -12.20 -3.06 -7.31
CA VAL A 35 -11.44 -2.69 -6.11
C VAL A 35 -12.36 -2.01 -5.08
N THR A 36 -13.26 -1.14 -5.53
CA THR A 36 -14.28 -0.53 -4.66
C THR A 36 -15.16 -1.61 -4.03
N GLY A 37 -15.60 -2.60 -4.81
CA GLY A 37 -16.38 -3.75 -4.31
C GLY A 37 -15.60 -4.62 -3.33
N PHE A 38 -14.28 -4.81 -3.56
CA PHE A 38 -13.40 -5.56 -2.66
C PHE A 38 -13.32 -4.95 -1.25
N PHE A 39 -13.33 -3.63 -1.15
CA PHE A 39 -13.36 -2.92 0.14
C PHE A 39 -14.77 -2.67 0.68
N ASN A 40 -15.81 -2.87 -0.11
CA ASN A 40 -17.20 -2.68 0.34
C ASN A 40 -17.74 -3.95 1.05
N ARG A 41 -17.28 -4.15 2.29
CA ARG A 41 -17.61 -5.32 3.11
C ARG A 41 -18.65 -4.98 4.17
N THR A 42 -19.45 -5.98 4.53
CA THR A 42 -20.55 -5.86 5.50
C THR A 42 -20.37 -6.77 6.71
N GLN A 43 -19.30 -7.56 6.74
CA GLN A 43 -18.95 -8.45 7.86
C GLN A 43 -17.45 -8.65 7.94
N GLY A 44 -16.98 -9.11 9.09
CA GLY A 44 -15.55 -9.20 9.38
C GLY A 44 -14.91 -7.82 9.42
N TRP A 45 -13.86 -7.59 8.65
CA TRP A 45 -13.31 -6.27 8.39
C TRP A 45 -14.29 -5.46 7.52
N ILE A 46 -14.60 -4.23 7.92
CA ILE A 46 -15.61 -3.39 7.26
C ILE A 46 -14.99 -2.17 6.58
N ALA A 47 -14.12 -1.46 7.31
CA ALA A 47 -13.50 -0.21 6.87
C ALA A 47 -12.18 0.02 7.61
N SER A 48 -11.25 0.71 6.96
CA SER A 48 -10.02 1.25 7.56
C SER A 48 -9.35 2.21 6.58
N ASP A 49 -8.30 2.87 7.04
CA ASP A 49 -7.26 3.44 6.20
C ASP A 49 -6.11 2.45 5.98
N GLY A 50 -5.05 2.89 5.27
CA GLY A 50 -3.90 2.10 4.94
C GLY A 50 -3.98 1.54 3.52
N ALA A 51 -4.03 0.21 3.36
CA ALA A 51 -4.04 -0.48 2.06
C ALA A 51 -2.67 -0.54 1.35
N LEU A 52 -1.55 -0.50 2.08
CA LEU A 52 -0.28 -0.94 1.50
C LEU A 52 -0.34 -2.44 1.18
N THR A 53 0.41 -2.88 0.17
CA THR A 53 0.48 -4.30 -0.18
C THR A 53 1.89 -4.87 -0.09
N VAL A 54 1.96 -6.14 0.25
CA VAL A 54 3.16 -6.97 0.08
C VAL A 54 2.83 -8.07 -0.91
N PRO A 55 3.39 -8.05 -2.13
CA PRO A 55 3.24 -9.14 -3.07
C PRO A 55 3.97 -10.38 -2.55
N LEU A 56 3.30 -11.54 -2.56
CA LEU A 56 3.83 -12.79 -2.07
C LEU A 56 4.29 -13.70 -3.20
N THR A 57 5.19 -14.63 -2.89
CA THR A 57 5.84 -15.48 -3.89
C THR A 57 4.90 -16.46 -4.59
N ASP A 58 3.77 -16.81 -3.99
CA ASP A 58 2.72 -17.64 -4.59
C ASP A 58 1.72 -16.83 -5.45
N GLY A 59 1.91 -15.51 -5.51
CA GLY A 59 1.10 -14.56 -6.26
C GLY A 59 -0.10 -14.02 -5.49
N SER A 60 -0.30 -14.42 -4.23
CA SER A 60 -1.25 -13.72 -3.34
C SER A 60 -0.69 -12.36 -2.91
N SER A 61 -1.54 -11.51 -2.33
CA SER A 61 -1.15 -10.18 -1.85
C SER A 61 -1.61 -10.01 -0.42
N LEU A 62 -0.69 -9.54 0.43
CA LEU A 62 -1.00 -9.19 1.81
C LEU A 62 -1.25 -7.69 1.91
N TRP A 63 -2.49 -7.30 2.22
CA TRP A 63 -2.87 -5.93 2.50
C TRP A 63 -2.57 -5.59 3.95
N LEU A 64 -1.89 -4.50 4.18
CA LEU A 64 -1.55 -3.95 5.50
C LEU A 64 -2.49 -2.79 5.76
N MET A 65 -3.40 -2.97 6.73
CA MET A 65 -4.46 -2.00 7.03
C MET A 65 -4.14 -1.28 8.33
N GLY A 66 -4.52 0.00 8.41
CA GLY A 66 -4.41 0.83 9.61
C GLY A 66 -5.59 0.64 10.57
N ASP A 67 -6.04 1.74 11.18
CA ASP A 67 -7.15 1.75 12.14
C ASP A 67 -8.40 1.13 11.51
N SER A 68 -8.92 0.03 12.09
CA SER A 68 -9.88 -0.83 11.41
C SER A 68 -11.16 -1.07 12.20
N HIS A 69 -12.27 -1.09 11.47
CA HIS A 69 -13.62 -1.42 11.94
C HIS A 69 -13.98 -2.86 11.63
N PHE A 70 -14.58 -3.54 12.61
CA PHE A 70 -14.96 -4.96 12.52
C PHE A 70 -16.39 -5.20 13.01
N ASN A 71 -17.13 -6.07 12.30
CA ASN A 71 -18.36 -6.78 12.70
C ASN A 71 -19.58 -5.93 13.14
N ASP A 72 -19.47 -4.65 13.36
CA ASP A 72 -20.58 -3.80 13.80
C ASP A 72 -21.09 -2.95 12.64
N TYR A 73 -21.54 -3.63 11.58
CA TYR A 73 -22.19 -3.01 10.43
C TYR A 73 -23.71 -3.14 10.55
N ASN A 74 -24.39 -2.00 10.48
CA ASN A 74 -25.84 -1.96 10.44
C ASN A 74 -26.32 -1.86 8.98
N ALA A 75 -26.90 -2.96 8.47
CA ALA A 75 -27.36 -3.02 7.08
C ALA A 75 -28.59 -2.11 6.79
N ALA A 76 -29.41 -1.81 7.81
CA ALA A 76 -30.59 -0.97 7.61
C ALA A 76 -30.26 0.52 7.41
N THR A 77 -29.19 0.98 8.04
CA THR A 77 -28.72 2.38 7.99
C THR A 77 -27.41 2.57 7.26
N ASN A 78 -26.75 1.47 6.84
CA ASN A 78 -25.43 1.46 6.19
C ASN A 78 -24.40 2.23 7.01
N ASP A 79 -24.29 1.94 8.30
CA ASP A 79 -23.37 2.60 9.20
C ASP A 79 -22.55 1.63 10.08
N ILE A 80 -21.49 2.18 10.69
CA ILE A 80 -20.57 1.54 11.62
C ILE A 80 -20.37 2.42 12.85
N PRO A 81 -19.81 1.94 13.98
CA PRO A 81 -19.37 2.80 15.07
C PRO A 81 -18.41 3.89 14.59
N CYS A 82 -18.46 5.08 15.16
CA CYS A 82 -17.52 6.16 14.83
C CYS A 82 -16.07 5.83 15.17
N LEU A 83 -15.84 5.01 16.20
CA LEU A 83 -14.49 4.64 16.63
C LEU A 83 -14.13 3.24 16.16
N PHE A 84 -12.98 3.11 15.53
CA PHE A 84 -12.41 1.82 15.14
C PHE A 84 -12.11 0.93 16.37
N GLN A 85 -12.06 -0.39 16.16
CA GLN A 85 -11.81 -1.36 17.22
C GLN A 85 -10.34 -1.71 17.38
N VAL A 86 -9.55 -1.67 16.31
CA VAL A 86 -8.11 -2.04 16.32
C VAL A 86 -7.27 -1.07 15.50
N ARG A 87 -5.99 -0.96 15.88
CA ARG A 87 -5.01 -0.09 15.23
C ARG A 87 -4.45 -0.64 13.91
N ASN A 88 -4.64 -1.91 13.66
CA ASN A 88 -4.18 -2.55 12.43
C ASN A 88 -4.73 -3.96 12.28
N CYS A 89 -4.81 -4.42 11.05
CA CYS A 89 -5.03 -5.81 10.69
C CYS A 89 -4.35 -6.11 9.35
N VAL A 90 -4.40 -7.37 8.90
CA VAL A 90 -3.92 -7.72 7.56
C VAL A 90 -4.94 -8.58 6.83
N LEU A 91 -5.04 -8.38 5.49
CA LEU A 91 -5.95 -9.13 4.65
C LEU A 91 -5.11 -9.90 3.61
N LEU A 92 -5.22 -11.23 3.61
CA LEU A 92 -4.56 -12.08 2.62
C LEU A 92 -5.53 -12.34 1.46
N GLN A 93 -5.25 -11.70 0.33
CA GLN A 93 -6.02 -11.84 -0.90
C GLN A 93 -5.41 -12.92 -1.79
N PRO A 94 -6.18 -13.93 -2.23
CA PRO A 94 -5.71 -14.88 -3.22
C PRO A 94 -5.36 -14.20 -4.54
N ARG A 95 -4.50 -14.81 -5.32
CA ARG A 95 -4.01 -14.28 -6.59
C ARG A 95 -5.16 -13.88 -7.53
N ASN A 96 -5.19 -12.60 -7.92
CA ASN A 96 -6.17 -12.03 -8.86
C ASN A 96 -7.64 -12.23 -8.45
N ASP A 97 -7.93 -12.51 -7.21
CA ASP A 97 -9.29 -12.71 -6.70
C ASP A 97 -9.81 -11.46 -6.00
N TRP A 98 -10.75 -10.76 -6.64
CA TRP A 98 -11.38 -9.56 -6.09
C TRP A 98 -12.68 -9.84 -5.35
N ASN A 99 -13.01 -11.12 -5.13
CA ASN A 99 -14.12 -11.49 -4.24
C ASN A 99 -13.62 -11.43 -2.78
N TRP A 100 -14.05 -10.41 -2.05
CA TRP A 100 -13.62 -10.21 -0.67
C TRP A 100 -13.98 -11.37 0.28
N MET A 101 -15.00 -12.19 -0.06
CA MET A 101 -15.37 -13.36 0.72
C MET A 101 -14.30 -14.47 0.70
N HIS A 102 -13.42 -14.47 -0.28
CA HIS A 102 -12.30 -15.39 -0.38
C HIS A 102 -11.03 -14.86 0.33
N THR A 103 -11.08 -13.65 0.85
CA THR A 103 -9.94 -13.03 1.55
C THR A 103 -9.92 -13.48 3.00
N THR A 104 -8.77 -13.93 3.48
CA THR A 104 -8.58 -14.24 4.89
C THR A 104 -8.12 -12.99 5.64
N THR A 105 -8.84 -12.65 6.70
CA THR A 105 -8.49 -11.52 7.59
C THR A 105 -7.77 -12.04 8.83
N PHE A 106 -6.61 -11.45 9.15
CA PHE A 106 -5.86 -11.78 10.36
C PHE A 106 -5.85 -10.59 11.32
N ILE A 107 -6.16 -10.90 12.57
CA ILE A 107 -6.10 -10.01 13.74
C ILE A 107 -5.22 -10.64 14.82
N GLY A 108 -4.95 -9.91 15.88
CA GLY A 108 -4.17 -10.43 17.03
C GLY A 108 -4.88 -11.59 17.76
N SER A 109 -4.09 -12.45 18.38
CA SER A 109 -4.58 -13.62 19.12
C SER A 109 -5.18 -13.25 20.49
N GLY A 110 -6.08 -14.10 21.00
CA GLY A 110 -6.72 -13.98 22.31
C GLY A 110 -8.19 -13.52 22.21
N PRO A 111 -8.88 -13.36 23.36
CA PRO A 111 -10.28 -13.00 23.37
C PRO A 111 -10.52 -11.56 22.85
N GLY A 112 -11.61 -11.38 22.09
CA GLY A 112 -11.99 -10.11 21.48
C GLY A 112 -11.19 -9.78 20.21
N ILE A 113 -11.49 -8.61 19.62
CA ILE A 113 -10.83 -8.09 18.43
C ILE A 113 -9.56 -7.35 18.88
N LYS A 114 -8.41 -7.75 18.34
CA LYS A 114 -7.09 -7.20 18.70
C LYS A 114 -6.29 -6.86 17.45
N SER A 115 -5.44 -5.84 17.56
CA SER A 115 -4.49 -5.48 16.50
C SER A 115 -3.56 -6.65 16.17
N TYR A 116 -3.35 -6.90 14.89
CA TYR A 116 -2.46 -7.97 14.41
C TYR A 116 -1.00 -7.70 14.78
N PHE A 117 -0.52 -6.48 14.54
CA PHE A 117 0.77 -6.01 15.03
C PHE A 117 0.60 -5.38 16.40
N LYS A 118 0.86 -6.14 17.43
CA LYS A 118 0.75 -5.71 18.83
C LYS A 118 2.16 -5.62 19.43
N LEU A 119 2.66 -4.41 19.60
CA LEU A 119 4.01 -4.17 20.15
C LEU A 119 4.08 -4.26 21.66
N ASP A 120 2.95 -4.11 22.35
CA ASP A 120 2.83 -4.03 23.79
C ASP A 120 1.49 -4.63 24.24
N PRO A 121 1.44 -5.40 25.35
CA PRO A 121 0.19 -5.97 25.87
C PRO A 121 -0.84 -4.93 26.32
N SER A 122 -0.42 -3.71 26.68
CA SER A 122 -1.26 -2.70 27.35
C SER A 122 -2.07 -1.80 26.42
N ASP A 123 -1.84 -1.81 25.10
CA ASP A 123 -2.38 -0.83 24.14
C ASP A 123 -1.98 0.65 24.38
N THR A 124 -1.12 0.93 25.34
CA THR A 124 -0.49 2.24 25.53
C THR A 124 0.41 2.55 24.34
N TYR A 125 1.13 1.52 23.88
CA TYR A 125 1.93 1.54 22.69
C TYR A 125 1.19 0.80 21.59
N PHE A 126 1.22 1.37 20.39
CA PHE A 126 0.55 0.78 19.24
C PHE A 126 1.41 0.95 17.96
N SER A 127 0.97 0.36 16.87
CA SER A 127 1.68 0.38 15.61
C SER A 127 0.74 0.62 14.45
N TRP A 128 1.21 1.38 13.48
CA TRP A 128 0.70 1.29 12.13
C TRP A 128 1.74 0.61 11.24
N PRO A 129 1.32 -0.34 10.39
CA PRO A 129 2.22 -0.99 9.46
C PRO A 129 2.61 -0.03 8.33
N GLY A 130 3.88 0.05 8.04
CA GLY A 130 4.43 0.61 6.82
C GLY A 130 4.63 -0.48 5.77
N ALA A 131 5.46 -0.22 4.76
CA ALA A 131 5.75 -1.19 3.71
C ALA A 131 6.39 -2.48 4.26
N GLY A 132 6.22 -3.55 3.51
CA GLY A 132 6.79 -4.85 3.82
C GLY A 132 7.38 -5.55 2.60
N VAL A 133 8.08 -6.65 2.86
CA VAL A 133 8.70 -7.49 1.83
C VAL A 133 8.76 -8.95 2.26
N GLN A 134 8.46 -9.87 1.36
CA GLN A 134 8.70 -11.28 1.59
C GLN A 134 10.11 -11.68 1.16
N ILE A 135 10.84 -12.32 2.07
CA ILE A 135 12.15 -12.93 1.84
C ILE A 135 12.07 -14.39 2.31
N LYS A 136 12.13 -15.33 1.37
CA LYS A 136 11.89 -16.76 1.62
C LYS A 136 10.51 -16.98 2.25
N ASP A 137 10.46 -17.64 3.40
CA ASP A 137 9.28 -17.96 4.20
C ASP A 137 8.89 -16.89 5.22
N THR A 138 9.55 -15.74 5.21
CA THR A 138 9.32 -14.67 6.20
C THR A 138 8.90 -13.38 5.50
N ILE A 139 7.80 -12.78 5.98
CA ILE A 139 7.39 -11.44 5.59
C ILE A 139 7.90 -10.47 6.66
N TYR A 140 8.67 -9.48 6.23
CA TYR A 140 9.18 -8.39 7.05
C TYR A 140 8.30 -7.17 6.83
N VAL A 141 7.69 -6.64 7.89
CA VAL A 141 6.87 -5.43 7.84
C VAL A 141 7.45 -4.40 8.78
N LEU A 142 7.68 -3.19 8.28
CA LEU A 142 8.07 -2.07 9.12
C LEU A 142 6.86 -1.63 9.94
N CYS A 143 7.01 -1.61 11.25
CA CYS A 143 5.97 -1.21 12.18
C CYS A 143 6.41 0.06 12.92
N SER A 144 5.64 1.12 12.79
CA SER A 144 5.85 2.34 13.56
C SER A 144 5.70 2.04 15.06
N ASN A 145 6.54 2.67 15.88
CA ASN A 145 6.45 2.55 17.34
C ASN A 145 5.84 3.82 17.91
N LEU A 146 4.56 3.76 18.21
CA LEU A 146 3.74 4.91 18.62
C LEU A 146 3.20 4.73 20.02
N LYS A 147 2.95 5.85 20.70
CA LYS A 147 2.22 5.90 21.98
C LYS A 147 1.19 7.03 21.99
N LYS A 148 0.16 6.88 22.80
CA LYS A 148 -0.80 7.96 23.07
C LYS A 148 -0.09 9.14 23.72
N HIS A 149 -0.48 10.33 23.32
CA HIS A 149 0.10 11.59 23.78
C HIS A 149 -0.99 12.68 23.80
N ASP A 150 -1.45 13.05 24.98
CA ASP A 150 -2.56 14.01 25.14
C ASP A 150 -2.23 15.42 24.61
N ASN A 151 -0.94 15.76 24.49
CA ASN A 151 -0.45 17.09 24.10
C ASN A 151 -0.08 17.20 22.60
N THR A 152 -0.49 16.26 21.75
CA THR A 152 -0.25 16.34 20.30
C THR A 152 -1.56 16.55 19.55
N THR A 153 -1.50 17.19 18.39
CA THR A 153 -2.67 17.48 17.54
C THR A 153 -3.49 16.23 17.22
N PHE A 154 -2.82 15.07 17.09
CA PHE A 154 -3.48 13.80 16.76
C PHE A 154 -3.61 12.84 17.95
N GLY A 155 -3.24 13.27 19.17
CA GLY A 155 -3.33 12.44 20.37
C GLY A 155 -2.31 11.29 20.43
N PHE A 156 -1.24 11.32 19.63
CA PHE A 156 -0.17 10.32 19.64
C PHE A 156 1.16 10.88 19.14
N GLY A 157 2.23 10.14 19.40
CA GLY A 157 3.58 10.47 18.94
C GLY A 157 4.51 9.27 18.92
N SER A 158 5.73 9.46 18.40
CA SER A 158 6.75 8.41 18.39
C SER A 158 7.10 7.96 19.81
N ALA A 159 7.27 6.66 20.00
CA ALA A 159 7.70 6.02 21.24
C ALA A 159 9.13 5.48 21.17
N GLY A 160 9.90 5.89 20.19
CA GLY A 160 11.27 5.45 19.93
C GLY A 160 11.43 4.90 18.52
N VAL A 161 12.45 4.05 18.33
CA VAL A 161 12.73 3.47 17.02
C VAL A 161 11.63 2.51 16.56
N ASP A 162 11.37 2.51 15.27
CA ASP A 162 10.45 1.58 14.62
C ASP A 162 10.95 0.14 14.74
N LYS A 163 10.09 -0.82 14.45
CA LYS A 163 10.38 -2.24 14.61
C LYS A 163 10.13 -3.01 13.32
N TRP A 164 10.94 -4.05 13.08
CA TRP A 164 10.57 -5.14 12.20
C TRP A 164 9.55 -6.04 12.88
N ALA A 165 8.40 -6.24 12.26
CA ALA A 165 7.56 -7.40 12.51
C ALA A 165 7.94 -8.51 11.53
N LYS A 166 8.23 -9.70 12.03
CA LYS A 166 8.58 -10.89 11.24
C LYS A 166 7.41 -11.86 11.28
N ILE A 167 6.77 -12.05 10.13
CA ILE A 167 5.62 -12.93 9.97
C ILE A 167 6.08 -14.21 9.29
N LYS A 168 5.80 -15.36 9.87
CA LYS A 168 6.00 -16.65 9.19
C LYS A 168 4.91 -16.87 8.15
N TYR A 169 5.32 -17.16 6.93
CA TYR A 169 4.43 -17.52 5.83
C TYR A 169 4.60 -18.99 5.46
N PRO A 170 3.53 -19.77 5.25
CA PRO A 170 2.12 -19.33 5.12
C PRO A 170 1.30 -19.24 6.41
N GLU A 171 1.84 -19.56 7.58
CA GLU A 171 1.10 -19.63 8.84
C GLU A 171 0.52 -18.28 9.30
N MET A 172 0.99 -17.18 8.72
CA MET A 172 0.57 -15.80 9.03
C MET A 172 0.67 -15.48 10.54
N LYS A 173 1.69 -16.03 11.20
CA LYS A 173 1.98 -15.79 12.61
C LYS A 173 3.13 -14.80 12.78
N VAL A 174 2.92 -13.73 13.53
CA VAL A 174 4.00 -12.84 13.95
C VAL A 174 4.92 -13.61 14.90
N ALA A 175 6.13 -13.92 14.42
CA ALA A 175 7.12 -14.70 15.17
C ALA A 175 7.91 -13.84 16.15
N SER A 176 8.23 -12.61 15.79
CA SER A 176 9.01 -11.69 16.63
C SER A 176 8.92 -10.25 16.17
N TYR A 177 9.28 -9.35 17.07
CA TYR A 177 9.59 -7.96 16.78
C TYR A 177 11.07 -7.70 17.11
N SER A 178 11.75 -6.94 16.26
CA SER A 178 13.11 -6.47 16.53
C SER A 178 13.23 -4.98 16.27
N PRO A 179 13.91 -4.20 17.14
CA PRO A 179 14.10 -2.78 16.92
C PRO A 179 14.94 -2.54 15.67
N LEU A 180 14.60 -1.50 14.95
CA LEU A 180 15.39 -0.95 13.86
C LEU A 180 16.41 0.06 14.42
N GLN A 181 17.34 0.49 13.59
CA GLN A 181 18.28 1.56 13.95
C GLN A 181 17.60 2.93 13.94
N ASP A 182 18.24 3.94 14.51
CA ASP A 182 17.81 5.33 14.41
C ASP A 182 17.97 5.82 12.96
N PHE A 183 16.91 6.34 12.41
CA PHE A 183 16.84 6.85 11.04
C PHE A 183 17.01 8.37 10.93
N ALA A 184 17.51 9.04 11.96
CA ALA A 184 17.74 10.49 12.00
C ALA A 184 16.49 11.34 11.64
N GLY A 185 15.32 10.88 12.04
CA GLY A 185 14.04 11.56 11.80
C GLY A 185 13.46 11.36 10.40
N VAL A 186 14.00 10.46 9.60
CA VAL A 186 13.35 10.00 8.36
C VAL A 186 12.40 8.87 8.69
N ASN A 187 11.13 8.99 8.29
CA ASN A 187 10.14 7.95 8.39
C ASN A 187 10.29 7.00 7.19
N TYR A 188 11.09 5.94 7.33
CA TYR A 188 11.23 4.90 6.32
C TYR A 188 10.04 3.94 6.34
N GLY A 189 9.84 3.22 5.20
CA GLY A 189 8.75 2.26 5.06
C GLY A 189 7.52 2.82 4.33
N VAL A 190 7.68 3.92 3.59
CA VAL A 190 6.62 4.37 2.66
C VAL A 190 6.55 3.50 1.40
N ALA A 191 7.65 2.84 1.04
CA ALA A 191 7.72 1.82 0.00
C ALA A 191 8.94 0.93 0.16
N MET A 192 8.86 -0.30 -0.34
CA MET A 192 9.99 -1.24 -0.44
C MET A 192 10.05 -1.84 -1.84
N ILE A 193 11.27 -1.90 -2.40
CA ILE A 193 11.51 -2.53 -3.70
C ILE A 193 12.60 -3.58 -3.53
N LYS A 194 12.24 -4.85 -3.69
CA LYS A 194 13.20 -5.96 -3.68
C LYS A 194 13.85 -6.08 -5.05
N ASP A 195 15.18 -6.07 -5.09
CA ASP A 195 15.98 -6.31 -6.29
C ASP A 195 16.88 -7.54 -6.05
N GLU A 196 16.39 -8.70 -6.50
CA GLU A 196 17.09 -9.97 -6.35
C GLU A 196 18.44 -9.96 -7.07
N LYS A 197 18.53 -9.27 -8.21
CA LYS A 197 19.77 -9.19 -8.99
C LYS A 197 20.85 -8.37 -8.27
N ALA A 198 20.44 -7.28 -7.62
CA ALA A 198 21.35 -6.45 -6.83
C ALA A 198 21.62 -7.06 -5.44
N GLY A 199 20.80 -7.99 -4.96
CA GLY A 199 20.89 -8.60 -3.64
C GLY A 199 20.41 -7.71 -2.51
N PHE A 200 19.61 -6.67 -2.78
CA PHE A 200 19.15 -5.68 -1.81
C PHE A 200 17.63 -5.46 -1.85
N VAL A 201 17.09 -5.09 -0.70
CA VAL A 201 15.81 -4.40 -0.61
C VAL A 201 16.08 -2.91 -0.42
N TYR A 202 15.52 -2.09 -1.30
CA TYR A 202 15.56 -0.64 -1.21
C TYR A 202 14.31 -0.17 -0.46
N VAL A 203 14.52 0.66 0.57
CA VAL A 203 13.47 1.18 1.44
C VAL A 203 13.41 2.69 1.29
N TYR A 204 12.27 3.19 0.86
CA TYR A 204 12.05 4.62 0.72
C TYR A 204 11.44 5.19 2.00
N GLY A 205 11.83 6.42 2.29
CA GLY A 205 11.36 7.16 3.46
C GLY A 205 11.09 8.61 3.14
N CYS A 206 10.33 9.24 4.02
CA CYS A 206 9.97 10.63 3.94
C CYS A 206 10.32 11.37 5.23
N LYS A 207 10.89 12.56 5.11
CA LYS A 207 10.99 13.50 6.22
C LYS A 207 10.08 14.67 5.93
N LEU A 208 9.05 14.84 6.77
CA LEU A 208 8.08 15.90 6.61
C LEU A 208 8.73 17.26 6.88
N ALA A 209 8.55 18.19 5.98
CA ALA A 209 8.64 19.62 6.20
C ALA A 209 7.20 20.18 6.17
N ILE A 210 6.97 21.42 6.63
CA ILE A 210 5.63 21.97 6.93
C ILE A 210 4.55 21.63 5.89
N THR A 211 4.85 21.73 4.60
CA THR A 211 3.89 21.47 3.49
C THR A 211 4.48 20.62 2.38
N SER A 212 5.57 19.90 2.66
CA SER A 212 6.25 19.07 1.67
C SER A 212 6.97 17.90 2.34
N GLY A 213 7.24 16.85 1.60
CA GLY A 213 8.06 15.73 2.02
C GLY A 213 9.40 15.72 1.30
N LYS A 214 10.50 15.53 2.01
CA LYS A 214 11.80 15.21 1.43
C LYS A 214 11.93 13.69 1.36
N ILE A 215 12.31 13.17 0.21
CA ILE A 215 12.36 11.72 -0.06
C ILE A 215 13.78 11.22 0.08
N TYR A 216 13.95 10.09 0.76
CA TYR A 216 15.22 9.42 1.01
C TYR A 216 15.13 7.96 0.61
N VAL A 217 16.28 7.33 0.41
CA VAL A 217 16.35 5.89 0.16
C VAL A 217 17.48 5.26 0.98
N ALA A 218 17.15 4.14 1.59
CA ALA A 218 18.08 3.25 2.28
C ALA A 218 18.01 1.86 1.65
N ARG A 219 18.91 0.96 2.04
CA ARG A 219 18.86 -0.44 1.63
C ARG A 219 19.41 -1.36 2.70
N PHE A 220 18.96 -2.61 2.66
CA PHE A 220 19.55 -3.72 3.43
C PHE A 220 19.70 -4.97 2.54
N PRO A 221 20.65 -5.88 2.85
CA PRO A 221 20.90 -7.05 2.03
C PRO A 221 19.77 -8.09 2.21
N ILE A 222 19.33 -8.70 1.11
CA ILE A 222 18.33 -9.80 1.12
C ILE A 222 18.87 -11.00 1.92
N SER A 223 20.17 -11.25 1.86
CA SER A 223 20.83 -12.37 2.56
C SER A 223 20.75 -12.25 4.10
N ASN A 224 20.68 -11.02 4.63
CA ASN A 224 20.60 -10.75 6.05
C ASN A 224 19.73 -9.50 6.35
N PRO A 225 18.40 -9.65 6.42
CA PRO A 225 17.50 -8.51 6.68
C PRO A 225 17.67 -7.86 8.06
N ASN A 226 18.42 -8.48 8.97
CA ASN A 226 18.73 -7.92 10.30
C ASN A 226 20.02 -7.10 10.31
N GLU A 227 20.76 -7.08 9.23
CA GLU A 227 21.95 -6.25 9.10
C GLU A 227 21.59 -4.77 9.14
N LYS A 228 22.53 -3.94 9.63
CA LYS A 228 22.35 -2.48 9.61
C LYS A 228 22.17 -1.99 8.18
N TRP A 229 21.22 -1.09 8.01
CA TRP A 229 20.93 -0.50 6.71
C TRP A 229 22.05 0.46 6.30
N THR A 230 22.18 0.64 4.98
CA THR A 230 22.99 1.71 4.39
C THR A 230 22.09 2.72 3.69
N PHE A 231 22.52 3.98 3.70
CA PHE A 231 21.76 5.15 3.26
C PHE A 231 22.46 5.78 2.07
N TRP A 232 21.71 6.28 1.12
CA TRP A 232 22.27 7.01 -0.02
C TRP A 232 22.67 8.42 0.42
N ASP A 233 23.94 8.79 0.28
CA ASP A 233 24.46 10.12 0.65
C ASP A 233 24.54 11.11 -0.52
N GLY A 234 24.04 10.71 -1.70
CA GLY A 234 24.14 11.46 -2.95
C GLY A 234 25.26 10.97 -3.88
N LYS A 235 26.18 10.15 -3.39
CA LYS A 235 27.32 9.61 -4.13
C LYS A 235 27.53 8.11 -3.88
N ALA A 236 27.36 7.66 -2.65
CA ALA A 236 27.62 6.29 -2.22
C ALA A 236 26.63 5.83 -1.15
N TRP A 237 26.66 4.54 -0.83
CA TRP A 237 25.89 3.94 0.25
C TRP A 237 26.74 3.96 1.53
N THR A 238 26.27 4.67 2.55
CA THR A 238 26.96 4.87 3.84
C THR A 238 26.14 4.29 5.01
N PRO A 239 26.75 3.82 6.08
CA PRO A 239 26.03 3.40 7.29
C PRO A 239 25.46 4.57 8.12
N ASP A 240 25.83 5.82 7.82
CA ASP A 240 25.38 7.00 8.55
C ASP A 240 24.03 7.52 8.04
N ALA A 241 22.97 7.31 8.82
CA ALA A 241 21.64 7.83 8.51
C ALA A 241 21.56 9.37 8.48
N LYS A 242 22.41 10.06 9.26
CA LYS A 242 22.46 11.54 9.30
C LYS A 242 23.01 12.14 8.01
N GLY A 243 23.88 11.38 7.33
CA GLY A 243 24.46 11.76 6.04
C GLY A 243 23.56 11.48 4.84
N ALA A 244 22.35 10.91 5.04
CA ALA A 244 21.45 10.57 3.94
C ALA A 244 21.06 11.81 3.11
N ALA A 245 21.18 11.70 1.77
CA ALA A 245 20.84 12.75 0.84
C ALA A 245 19.38 12.62 0.35
N THR A 246 18.77 13.76 0.10
CA THR A 246 17.45 13.82 -0.52
C THR A 246 17.53 13.41 -1.99
N ILE A 247 16.65 12.48 -2.42
CA ILE A 247 16.55 12.02 -3.81
C ILE A 247 15.37 12.65 -4.57
N GLY A 248 14.56 13.45 -3.89
CA GLY A 248 13.40 14.14 -4.43
C GLY A 248 12.57 14.80 -3.34
N THR A 249 11.52 15.47 -3.75
CA THR A 249 10.52 16.09 -2.88
C THR A 249 9.12 15.65 -3.29
N ALA A 250 8.14 15.80 -2.40
CA ALA A 250 6.73 15.55 -2.67
C ALA A 250 5.87 16.66 -2.06
N PRO A 251 4.68 16.96 -2.62
CA PRO A 251 3.75 17.95 -2.06
C PRO A 251 3.21 17.56 -0.68
N SER A 252 3.30 16.30 -0.27
CA SER A 252 2.89 15.82 1.06
C SER A 252 3.80 14.69 1.53
N ASN A 253 3.52 14.14 2.71
CA ASN A 253 4.16 12.93 3.23
C ASN A 253 3.43 11.63 2.81
N SER A 254 2.32 11.74 2.09
CA SER A 254 1.61 10.61 1.48
C SER A 254 2.33 10.20 0.20
N ILE A 255 3.28 9.29 0.30
CA ILE A 255 4.22 8.92 -0.77
C ILE A 255 4.18 7.41 -0.98
N SER A 256 4.14 7.00 -2.24
CA SER A 256 4.38 5.62 -2.65
C SER A 256 5.35 5.59 -3.82
N ILE A 257 6.27 4.64 -3.81
CA ILE A 257 7.23 4.45 -4.91
C ILE A 257 7.20 2.99 -5.34
N CYS A 258 7.04 2.77 -6.64
CA CYS A 258 7.10 1.44 -7.21
C CYS A 258 8.01 1.39 -8.45
N LYS A 259 8.38 0.17 -8.87
CA LYS A 259 9.14 -0.06 -10.09
C LYS A 259 8.26 -0.76 -11.11
N ILE A 260 8.13 -0.18 -12.29
CA ILE A 260 7.47 -0.79 -13.45
C ILE A 260 8.50 -0.84 -14.58
N LYS A 261 8.83 -2.06 -15.04
CA LYS A 261 9.91 -2.29 -16.02
C LYS A 261 11.22 -1.62 -15.54
N ASN A 262 11.72 -0.63 -16.27
CA ASN A 262 12.95 0.12 -15.98
C ASN A 262 12.72 1.53 -15.41
N LYS A 263 11.48 1.83 -14.99
CA LYS A 263 11.11 3.14 -14.42
C LYS A 263 10.73 3.01 -12.95
N TYR A 264 11.10 4.01 -12.17
CA TYR A 264 10.65 4.22 -10.81
C TYR A 264 9.56 5.29 -10.82
N LEU A 265 8.41 4.97 -10.29
CA LEU A 265 7.23 5.81 -10.30
C LEU A 265 6.95 6.25 -8.87
N LEU A 266 6.89 7.56 -8.66
CA LEU A 266 6.52 8.19 -7.40
C LEU A 266 5.07 8.65 -7.51
N PHE A 267 4.24 8.26 -6.56
CA PHE A 267 2.88 8.77 -6.40
C PHE A 267 2.77 9.52 -5.08
N THR A 268 2.01 10.60 -5.07
CA THR A 268 1.78 11.39 -3.86
C THR A 268 0.45 12.15 -3.97
N SER A 269 -0.17 12.46 -2.83
CA SER A 269 -1.32 13.35 -2.79
C SER A 269 -0.91 14.79 -2.62
N GLU A 270 -1.81 15.70 -2.96
CA GLU A 270 -1.74 17.08 -2.49
C GLU A 270 -1.77 17.14 -0.98
N PHE A 271 -1.11 18.12 -0.37
CA PHE A 271 -1.16 18.29 1.08
C PHE A 271 -2.59 18.56 1.56
N SER A 272 -3.00 17.82 2.57
CA SER A 272 -4.29 17.95 3.21
C SER A 272 -4.17 17.57 4.69
N VAL A 273 -4.89 18.25 5.56
CA VAL A 273 -5.03 17.94 6.99
C VAL A 273 -6.49 18.03 7.45
N GLY A 274 -7.42 18.21 6.51
CA GLY A 274 -8.85 18.32 6.78
C GLY A 274 -9.66 18.38 5.48
N CYS A 275 -10.95 18.63 5.61
CA CYS A 275 -11.86 18.74 4.48
C CYS A 275 -11.65 20.02 3.67
N ASP A 276 -12.13 20.01 2.42
CA ASP A 276 -12.02 21.09 1.42
C ASP A 276 -10.58 21.53 1.12
N GLN A 277 -9.61 20.64 1.38
CA GLN A 277 -8.21 20.78 1.03
C GLN A 277 -7.83 19.79 -0.07
N GLY A 278 -6.56 19.66 -0.36
CA GLY A 278 -5.98 18.91 -1.45
C GLY A 278 -6.76 17.70 -1.99
N LYS A 279 -7.03 17.71 -3.29
CA LYS A 279 -7.76 16.65 -4.00
C LYS A 279 -6.94 15.97 -5.08
N ARG A 280 -5.73 16.45 -5.34
CA ARG A 280 -4.95 16.01 -6.49
C ARG A 280 -4.03 14.86 -6.13
N ILE A 281 -3.96 13.88 -7.00
CA ILE A 281 -2.92 12.85 -7.00
C ILE A 281 -1.92 13.20 -8.08
N TYR A 282 -0.66 13.21 -7.68
CA TYR A 282 0.47 13.51 -8.54
C TYR A 282 1.30 12.28 -8.80
N GLU A 283 2.02 12.30 -9.91
CA GLU A 283 3.03 11.34 -10.29
C GLU A 283 4.31 12.04 -10.74
N ALA A 284 5.44 11.38 -10.49
CA ALA A 284 6.74 11.72 -11.05
C ALA A 284 7.52 10.43 -11.38
N THR A 285 8.39 10.49 -12.40
CA THR A 285 9.18 9.35 -12.85
C THR A 285 10.66 9.55 -12.62
N ALA A 286 11.40 8.44 -12.45
CA ALA A 286 12.85 8.41 -12.48
C ALA A 286 13.35 7.17 -13.24
N SER A 287 14.54 7.27 -13.85
CA SER A 287 15.23 6.14 -14.46
C SER A 287 16.18 5.41 -13.50
N SER A 288 16.38 5.98 -12.32
CA SER A 288 17.24 5.43 -11.26
C SER A 288 16.49 5.34 -9.94
N LEU A 289 16.81 4.32 -9.14
CA LEU A 289 16.25 4.12 -7.79
C LEU A 289 16.60 5.26 -6.81
N VAL A 290 17.67 5.99 -7.08
CA VAL A 290 18.11 7.15 -6.28
C VAL A 290 17.70 8.48 -6.89
N GLY A 291 16.75 8.45 -7.83
CA GLY A 291 16.30 9.65 -8.54
C GLY A 291 17.32 10.17 -9.58
N PRO A 292 17.30 11.46 -9.94
CA PRO A 292 16.24 12.39 -9.56
C PRO A 292 14.89 12.05 -10.21
N PHE A 293 13.81 12.40 -9.54
CA PHE A 293 12.46 12.30 -10.10
C PHE A 293 12.15 13.53 -10.97
N SER A 294 11.30 13.35 -11.98
CA SER A 294 10.79 14.42 -12.81
C SER A 294 9.94 15.42 -12.01
N ALA A 295 9.55 16.52 -12.64
CA ALA A 295 8.52 17.39 -12.10
C ALA A 295 7.20 16.60 -11.89
N HIS A 296 6.50 16.90 -10.81
CA HIS A 296 5.20 16.28 -10.52
C HIS A 296 4.15 16.73 -11.52
N LYS A 297 3.36 15.78 -12.02
CA LYS A 297 2.18 16.05 -12.83
C LYS A 297 0.93 15.53 -12.16
N VAL A 298 -0.16 16.27 -12.24
CA VAL A 298 -1.48 15.81 -11.79
C VAL A 298 -1.95 14.69 -12.71
N ILE A 299 -2.28 13.55 -12.14
CA ILE A 299 -2.83 12.41 -12.89
C ILE A 299 -4.31 12.18 -12.60
N TYR A 300 -4.78 12.64 -11.44
CA TYR A 300 -6.16 12.44 -11.02
C TYR A 300 -6.59 13.55 -10.06
N THR A 301 -7.84 13.99 -10.20
CA THR A 301 -8.51 14.86 -9.24
C THR A 301 -9.63 14.03 -8.59
N ILE A 302 -9.57 13.84 -7.29
CA ILE A 302 -10.50 13.01 -6.53
C ILE A 302 -11.87 13.68 -6.53
N PRO A 303 -12.94 12.96 -6.99
CA PRO A 303 -14.28 13.53 -7.09
C PRO A 303 -15.12 13.36 -5.82
N ASP A 304 -14.64 12.55 -4.86
CA ASP A 304 -15.42 12.19 -3.67
C ASP A 304 -15.89 13.43 -2.92
N ASN A 305 -17.15 13.38 -2.47
CA ASN A 305 -17.82 14.46 -1.79
C ASN A 305 -18.74 13.92 -0.68
N LYS A 306 -18.83 14.63 0.43
CA LYS A 306 -19.76 14.37 1.53
C LYS A 306 -20.46 15.68 1.89
N ASN A 307 -21.78 15.73 1.71
CA ASN A 307 -22.62 16.89 2.04
C ASN A 307 -22.14 18.22 1.40
N GLY A 308 -21.64 18.16 0.17
CA GLY A 308 -21.12 19.35 -0.53
C GLY A 308 -19.64 19.66 -0.27
N HIS A 309 -18.99 18.94 0.63
CA HIS A 309 -17.58 19.13 1.01
C HIS A 309 -16.69 17.97 0.53
N SER A 310 -15.44 18.27 0.25
CA SER A 310 -14.45 17.23 0.00
C SER A 310 -13.94 16.69 1.33
N PRO A 311 -14.02 15.38 1.56
CA PRO A 311 -13.38 14.75 2.71
C PRO A 311 -11.86 14.95 2.75
N PHE A 312 -11.23 14.53 3.83
CA PHE A 312 -9.79 14.45 3.94
C PHE A 312 -9.25 13.28 3.11
N PHE A 313 -8.27 13.52 2.23
CA PHE A 313 -7.63 12.52 1.37
C PHE A 313 -6.15 12.36 1.69
N TYR A 314 -5.68 11.11 1.76
CA TYR A 314 -4.30 10.75 2.09
C TYR A 314 -3.97 9.32 1.61
N GLY A 315 -2.84 8.75 2.03
CA GLY A 315 -2.55 7.32 1.86
C GLY A 315 -2.55 6.86 0.41
N VAL A 316 -1.86 7.58 -0.49
CA VAL A 316 -1.76 7.16 -1.90
C VAL A 316 -0.77 6.01 -2.02
N PHE A 317 -1.23 4.83 -2.48
CA PHE A 317 -0.41 3.62 -2.62
C PHE A 317 -0.50 3.05 -4.04
N ALA A 318 0.66 2.75 -4.62
CA ALA A 318 0.76 2.10 -5.92
C ALA A 318 0.98 0.59 -5.74
N HIS A 319 0.28 -0.22 -6.54
CA HIS A 319 0.26 -1.67 -6.45
C HIS A 319 0.75 -2.30 -7.76
N PRO A 320 2.06 -2.41 -7.98
CA PRO A 320 2.63 -2.90 -9.24
C PRO A 320 2.24 -4.36 -9.55
N GLU A 321 1.96 -5.17 -8.53
CA GLU A 321 1.49 -6.55 -8.66
C GLU A 321 0.08 -6.66 -9.28
N PHE A 322 -0.69 -5.60 -9.24
CA PHE A 322 -2.04 -5.52 -9.81
C PHE A 322 -2.11 -4.78 -11.15
N VAL A 323 -0.99 -4.65 -11.87
CA VAL A 323 -1.03 -4.20 -13.27
C VAL A 323 -1.86 -5.18 -14.09
N ASN A 324 -2.93 -4.69 -14.68
CA ASN A 324 -3.88 -5.52 -15.39
C ASN A 324 -3.48 -5.80 -16.85
N SER A 325 -4.27 -6.64 -17.54
CA SER A 325 -4.04 -6.99 -18.96
C SER A 325 -4.12 -5.81 -19.92
N LYS A 326 -4.72 -4.70 -19.51
CA LYS A 326 -4.79 -3.44 -20.28
C LYS A 326 -3.56 -2.55 -20.09
N ASN A 327 -2.55 -2.96 -19.31
CA ASN A 327 -1.41 -2.15 -18.86
C ASN A 327 -1.84 -0.93 -18.03
N GLU A 328 -2.70 -1.15 -17.06
CA GLU A 328 -3.16 -0.13 -16.12
C GLU A 328 -2.72 -0.52 -14.71
N LEU A 329 -2.02 0.39 -14.03
CA LEU A 329 -1.58 0.26 -12.66
C LEU A 329 -2.76 0.51 -11.71
N LEU A 330 -2.88 -0.30 -10.66
CA LEU A 330 -3.75 0.02 -9.54
C LEU A 330 -3.05 1.03 -8.62
N VAL A 331 -3.76 2.10 -8.29
CA VAL A 331 -3.37 3.04 -7.24
C VAL A 331 -4.57 3.18 -6.29
N THR A 332 -4.34 3.08 -4.99
CA THR A 332 -5.37 3.35 -3.97
C THR A 332 -5.10 4.67 -3.27
N TYR A 333 -6.14 5.25 -2.69
CA TYR A 333 -6.05 6.39 -1.77
C TYR A 333 -7.06 6.23 -0.64
N ASP A 334 -6.73 6.81 0.50
CA ASP A 334 -7.56 6.81 1.68
C ASP A 334 -8.46 8.06 1.73
N ILE A 335 -9.62 7.88 2.33
CA ILE A 335 -10.62 8.90 2.55
C ILE A 335 -11.04 8.87 4.02
N ASN A 336 -11.21 10.04 4.64
CA ASN A 336 -11.65 10.15 6.02
C ASN A 336 -12.62 11.32 6.20
N GLY A 337 -13.70 11.09 6.93
CA GLY A 337 -14.67 12.11 7.36
C GLY A 337 -14.19 12.96 8.54
N TYR A 338 -12.90 13.09 8.72
CA TYR A 338 -12.29 13.92 9.75
C TYR A 338 -12.43 15.40 9.42
N ASP A 339 -12.77 16.19 10.42
CA ASP A 339 -12.97 17.64 10.34
C ASP A 339 -14.44 18.09 10.19
N LYS A 340 -14.70 19.32 10.63
CA LYS A 340 -16.04 19.89 10.88
C LYS A 340 -16.95 19.94 9.65
N CYS A 341 -16.41 20.16 8.46
CA CYS A 341 -17.21 20.27 7.24
C CYS A 341 -17.60 18.92 6.63
N ALA A 342 -16.91 17.84 6.97
CA ALA A 342 -17.21 16.50 6.50
C ALA A 342 -17.44 15.52 7.67
N VAL A 343 -17.82 16.03 8.84
CA VAL A 343 -18.13 15.19 10.01
C VAL A 343 -19.13 14.13 9.64
N ASP A 344 -18.75 12.91 9.92
CA ASP A 344 -19.56 11.75 9.62
C ASP A 344 -20.12 11.04 10.86
N CYS A 345 -19.61 11.37 12.05
CA CYS A 345 -20.06 10.75 13.30
C CYS A 345 -21.34 11.40 13.81
N VAL A 346 -22.47 10.73 13.63
CA VAL A 346 -23.78 11.17 14.12
C VAL A 346 -24.36 10.09 15.04
N ASN A 347 -24.72 10.45 16.27
CA ASN A 347 -25.24 9.52 17.28
C ASN A 347 -24.36 8.27 17.50
N GLY A 348 -23.02 8.45 17.44
CA GLY A 348 -22.06 7.35 17.62
C GLY A 348 -21.88 6.44 16.41
N ARG A 349 -22.49 6.76 15.28
CA ARG A 349 -22.45 6.00 14.02
C ARG A 349 -21.91 6.85 12.87
N SER A 350 -21.23 6.22 11.92
CA SER A 350 -20.67 6.87 10.75
C SER A 350 -20.82 6.02 9.48
N ASP A 351 -20.76 6.66 8.31
CA ASP A 351 -20.80 6.01 7.01
C ASP A 351 -19.47 5.30 6.71
N PRO A 352 -19.42 3.98 6.58
CA PRO A 352 -18.17 3.27 6.28
C PRO A 352 -17.52 3.73 4.97
N ASN A 353 -18.29 4.30 4.04
CA ASN A 353 -17.75 4.77 2.78
C ASN A 353 -16.84 5.99 2.90
N ILE A 354 -16.86 6.68 4.05
CA ILE A 354 -15.92 7.77 4.36
C ILE A 354 -14.62 7.25 4.98
N TYR A 355 -14.48 5.92 5.14
CA TYR A 355 -13.29 5.30 5.74
C TYR A 355 -12.86 4.01 5.04
N ARG A 356 -13.18 3.86 3.76
CA ARG A 356 -12.76 2.71 2.93
C ARG A 356 -11.80 3.21 1.84
N PRO A 357 -10.68 2.51 1.59
CA PRO A 357 -9.79 2.85 0.48
C PRO A 357 -10.53 2.88 -0.86
N ARG A 358 -10.12 3.78 -1.73
CA ARG A 358 -10.60 3.88 -3.12
C ARG A 358 -9.52 3.41 -4.07
N GLY A 359 -9.91 2.66 -5.10
CA GLY A 359 -9.01 2.21 -6.14
C GLY A 359 -9.24 2.93 -7.47
N ILE A 360 -8.16 3.37 -8.10
CA ILE A 360 -8.16 3.93 -9.46
C ILE A 360 -7.22 3.13 -10.38
N ARG A 361 -7.57 3.06 -11.66
CA ARG A 361 -6.71 2.53 -12.71
C ARG A 361 -6.02 3.64 -13.46
N VAL A 362 -4.70 3.56 -13.47
CA VAL A 362 -3.83 4.53 -14.13
C VAL A 362 -3.16 3.86 -15.32
N PRO A 363 -3.49 4.25 -16.57
CA PRO A 363 -2.82 3.74 -17.76
C PRO A 363 -1.32 4.02 -17.71
N LEU A 364 -0.48 2.99 -17.90
CA LEU A 364 0.98 3.14 -17.78
C LEU A 364 1.53 4.19 -18.76
N LYS A 365 0.97 4.29 -19.97
CA LYS A 365 1.38 5.28 -20.96
C LYS A 365 1.09 6.74 -20.58
N LEU A 366 0.17 6.96 -19.63
CA LEU A 366 -0.03 8.31 -19.05
C LEU A 366 1.10 8.68 -18.09
N LEU A 367 1.73 7.69 -17.46
CA LEU A 367 2.85 7.88 -16.55
C LEU A 367 4.13 8.15 -17.35
N ASP A 368 4.47 7.25 -18.26
CA ASP A 368 5.61 7.39 -19.17
C ASP A 368 5.29 6.70 -20.50
N PRO A 369 5.49 7.37 -21.66
CA PRO A 369 5.21 6.79 -22.98
C PRO A 369 5.97 5.49 -23.28
N SER A 370 7.10 5.24 -22.62
CA SER A 370 7.89 4.00 -22.76
C SER A 370 7.33 2.80 -21.98
N LEU A 371 6.36 3.00 -21.11
CA LEU A 371 5.65 1.95 -20.34
C LEU A 371 4.42 1.43 -21.10
#